data_a6ff864f0b8775e43b5799ec97fca56b
#
_entry.id   a6ff864f0b8775e43b5799ec97fca56b
#
_cell.length_a   1.000
_cell.length_b   1.000
_cell.length_c   1.000
_cell.angle_alpha   90.00
_cell.angle_beta   90.00
_cell.angle_gamma   90.00
#
_symmetry.space_group_name_H-M   'P 1'
#
loop_
_entity.id
_entity.type
_entity.pdbx_description
1 polymer ?
#
loop_
_entity_poly.entity_id
_entity_poly.type
_entity_poly.pdbx_seq_one_letter_code
_entity_poly.pdbx_strand_id
1 'polypeptide(L)'
;MEQALERALKRSETEGKWRQRYHFTPPVSWMNDPNGLVYYKGLYHLFYQYNPKSCKWDSMHWGHAVSEDMIHWKDMPVALKPDQEYDCHPEGGCFSGSAVEKDGVLFLFYTATTQIDGVVHQTQCIATSKDGMTFEKYPNNPVIKEPPQGFSNDFRDPKVFKHNGKWYMVVGGCIGSATFDGDGRICLYESDDLYNWKYKGNVLESNGKLGTMMECPDMFELNGKWVVTCSPMNHPDYNKSLYCVGTMDFENCIYTIEKMGNMDVGFDYYAPQSFTA
;
A
#
# COMPACT_ATOMS: atom_id res chain seq x y z
N MET A 1 -16.18 9.29 20.43
CA MET A 1 -15.01 8.68 19.79
C MET A 1 -13.76 9.49 20.06
N GLU A 2 -13.71 10.75 19.75
CA GLU A 2 -12.57 11.68 19.97
C GLU A 2 -12.07 11.71 21.41
N GLN A 3 -12.94 11.86 22.40
CA GLN A 3 -12.56 11.84 23.83
C GLN A 3 -12.01 10.49 24.32
N ALA A 4 -12.46 9.35 23.74
CA ALA A 4 -11.90 8.06 24.09
C ALA A 4 -10.49 7.87 23.51
N LEU A 5 -10.26 8.37 22.29
CA LEU A 5 -8.95 8.40 21.66
C LEU A 5 -7.98 9.31 22.42
N GLU A 6 -8.40 10.51 22.81
CA GLU A 6 -7.58 11.42 23.63
C GLU A 6 -7.18 10.79 24.98
N ARG A 7 -8.11 10.09 25.65
CA ARG A 7 -7.79 9.37 26.91
C ARG A 7 -6.80 8.24 26.67
N ALA A 8 -6.95 7.50 25.58
CA ALA A 8 -6.05 6.40 25.23
C ALA A 8 -4.64 6.92 24.88
N LEU A 9 -4.54 8.03 24.14
CA LEU A 9 -3.30 8.73 23.85
C LEU A 9 -2.59 9.16 25.13
N LYS A 10 -3.28 9.83 26.04
CA LYS A 10 -2.73 10.27 27.32
C LYS A 10 -2.25 9.10 28.18
N ARG A 11 -2.99 7.97 28.21
CA ARG A 11 -2.56 6.75 28.90
C ARG A 11 -1.32 6.14 28.27
N SER A 12 -1.25 6.09 26.96
CA SER A 12 -0.09 5.57 26.22
C SER A 12 1.19 6.33 26.56
N GLU A 13 1.12 7.66 26.66
CA GLU A 13 2.26 8.51 27.05
C GLU A 13 2.74 8.26 28.49
N THR A 14 1.81 8.02 29.42
CA THR A 14 2.13 7.90 30.84
C THR A 14 2.35 6.45 31.31
N GLU A 15 1.70 5.47 30.68
CA GLU A 15 1.69 4.08 31.11
C GLU A 15 2.36 3.12 30.12
N GLY A 16 2.95 3.65 29.05
CA GLY A 16 3.50 2.90 27.91
C GLY A 16 4.77 2.07 28.23
N LYS A 17 4.75 1.26 29.28
CA LYS A 17 5.88 0.42 29.71
C LYS A 17 6.48 -0.43 28.58
N TRP A 18 5.67 -0.88 27.66
CA TRP A 18 6.04 -1.78 26.56
C TRP A 18 6.18 -1.07 25.21
N ARG A 19 6.01 0.26 25.16
CA ARG A 19 6.21 1.03 23.93
C ARG A 19 7.67 0.91 23.48
N GLN A 20 7.86 0.58 22.23
CA GLN A 20 9.20 0.51 21.63
C GLN A 20 9.82 1.91 21.55
N ARG A 21 11.15 1.99 21.64
CA ARG A 21 11.87 3.28 21.72
C ARG A 21 12.44 3.76 20.40
N TYR A 22 12.64 2.84 19.44
CA TYR A 22 13.27 3.13 18.15
C TYR A 22 12.60 2.47 16.94
N HIS A 23 11.58 1.66 17.15
CA HIS A 23 10.66 1.26 16.08
C HIS A 23 9.45 2.17 16.13
N PHE A 24 8.97 2.59 14.95
CA PHE A 24 7.72 3.33 14.86
C PHE A 24 6.57 2.46 15.38
N THR A 25 5.72 3.05 16.21
CA THR A 25 4.49 2.42 16.69
C THR A 25 3.37 3.43 16.65
N PRO A 26 2.11 3.04 16.39
CA PRO A 26 1.00 3.98 16.39
C PRO A 26 0.80 4.54 17.81
N PRO A 27 0.17 5.71 17.95
CA PRO A 27 -0.08 6.28 19.27
C PRO A 27 -0.93 5.36 20.14
N VAL A 28 -1.91 4.69 19.56
CA VAL A 28 -2.79 3.70 20.22
C VAL A 28 -3.37 2.74 19.18
N SER A 29 -3.98 1.64 19.63
CA SER A 29 -4.82 0.73 18.85
C SER A 29 -4.05 -0.10 17.81
N TRP A 30 -4.69 -0.48 16.70
CA TRP A 30 -4.14 -1.39 15.68
C TRP A 30 -3.33 -0.67 14.62
N MET A 31 -2.21 -1.26 14.22
CA MET A 31 -1.42 -0.90 13.06
C MET A 31 -0.94 -2.17 12.35
N ASN A 32 -0.87 -2.15 11.02
CA ASN A 32 -0.18 -3.15 10.20
C ASN A 32 0.74 -2.48 9.17
N ASP A 33 0.44 -2.49 7.88
CA ASP A 33 1.34 -2.11 6.80
C ASP A 33 1.79 -0.64 6.86
N PRO A 34 3.07 -0.34 6.59
CA PRO A 34 3.49 1.00 6.23
C PRO A 34 2.90 1.38 4.86
N ASN A 35 2.54 2.64 4.69
CA ASN A 35 1.97 3.17 3.47
C ASN A 35 2.63 4.49 3.10
N GLY A 36 2.76 4.76 1.81
CA GLY A 36 3.01 6.09 1.27
C GLY A 36 4.19 6.84 1.87
N LEU A 37 5.28 6.15 2.24
CA LEU A 37 6.48 6.83 2.72
C LEU A 37 7.01 7.76 1.63
N VAL A 38 7.19 9.05 1.94
CA VAL A 38 7.57 10.08 0.97
C VAL A 38 8.23 11.28 1.66
N TYR A 39 9.20 11.90 0.99
CA TYR A 39 9.73 13.20 1.41
C TYR A 39 8.95 14.31 0.72
N TYR A 40 8.31 15.20 1.50
CA TYR A 40 7.50 16.28 0.98
C TYR A 40 7.59 17.52 1.86
N LYS A 41 7.86 18.67 1.26
CA LYS A 41 7.96 19.98 1.94
C LYS A 41 8.87 20.00 3.16
N GLY A 42 10.01 19.32 3.08
CA GLY A 42 11.02 19.34 4.14
C GLY A 42 10.83 18.30 5.24
N LEU A 43 9.81 17.43 5.12
CA LEU A 43 9.52 16.38 6.09
C LEU A 43 9.40 15.03 5.40
N TYR A 44 9.81 13.97 6.10
CA TYR A 44 9.41 12.62 5.78
C TYR A 44 8.01 12.37 6.28
N HIS A 45 7.12 11.88 5.44
CA HIS A 45 5.76 11.48 5.76
C HIS A 45 5.67 9.97 5.74
N LEU A 46 5.19 9.39 6.83
CA LEU A 46 4.85 7.98 6.95
C LEU A 46 3.36 7.87 7.16
N PHE A 47 2.72 7.13 6.29
CA PHE A 47 1.34 6.69 6.49
C PHE A 47 1.35 5.20 6.86
N TYR A 48 0.26 4.70 7.43
CA TYR A 48 0.17 3.31 7.83
C TYR A 48 -1.28 2.87 7.96
N GLN A 49 -1.52 1.59 7.74
CA GLN A 49 -2.82 0.97 8.01
C GLN A 49 -3.15 1.12 9.48
N TYR A 50 -4.32 1.68 9.79
CA TYR A 50 -4.67 2.07 11.14
C TYR A 50 -6.14 1.82 11.44
N ASN A 51 -6.42 1.13 12.56
CA ASN A 51 -7.75 1.16 13.15
C ASN A 51 -7.70 1.96 14.46
N PRO A 52 -8.19 3.21 14.49
CA PRO A 52 -8.14 4.03 15.69
C PRO A 52 -9.13 3.60 16.78
N LYS A 53 -10.07 2.67 16.48
CA LYS A 53 -11.20 2.33 17.34
C LYS A 53 -10.91 1.14 18.25
N SER A 54 -10.04 0.23 17.83
CA SER A 54 -9.75 -1.00 18.57
C SER A 54 -8.35 -1.57 18.26
N CYS A 55 -7.91 -2.54 19.08
CA CYS A 55 -6.68 -3.30 18.85
C CYS A 55 -6.91 -4.53 17.94
N LYS A 56 -7.83 -4.43 17.00
CA LYS A 56 -8.13 -5.49 16.03
C LYS A 56 -8.13 -4.90 14.64
N TRP A 57 -7.79 -5.73 13.65
CA TRP A 57 -7.98 -5.40 12.25
C TRP A 57 -9.48 -5.21 11.97
N ASP A 58 -9.87 -4.05 11.48
CA ASP A 58 -11.25 -3.66 11.17
C ASP A 58 -11.26 -2.25 10.57
N SER A 59 -12.18 -1.93 9.67
CA SER A 59 -12.46 -0.58 9.15
C SER A 59 -11.21 0.31 9.00
N MET A 60 -10.34 -0.05 8.05
CA MET A 60 -9.01 0.55 7.90
C MET A 60 -9.05 2.03 7.52
N HIS A 61 -8.22 2.77 8.24
CA HIS A 61 -7.88 4.16 7.98
C HIS A 61 -6.40 4.26 7.59
N TRP A 62 -5.96 5.41 7.13
CA TRP A 62 -4.53 5.72 7.09
C TRP A 62 -4.17 6.62 8.27
N GLY A 63 -3.39 6.09 9.19
CA GLY A 63 -2.67 6.89 10.18
C GLY A 63 -1.58 7.70 9.47
N HIS A 64 -1.08 8.75 10.13
CA HIS A 64 -0.08 9.64 9.57
C HIS A 64 0.91 10.09 10.65
N ALA A 65 2.19 10.09 10.31
CA ALA A 65 3.25 10.65 11.11
C ALA A 65 4.26 11.37 10.22
N VAL A 66 4.95 12.38 10.79
CA VAL A 66 6.00 13.14 10.10
C VAL A 66 7.30 13.13 10.89
N SER A 67 8.43 13.24 10.18
CA SER A 67 9.77 13.27 10.77
C SER A 67 10.70 14.16 9.95
N GLU A 68 11.68 14.79 10.61
CA GLU A 68 12.80 15.47 9.95
C GLU A 68 13.97 14.52 9.65
N ASP A 69 14.07 13.40 10.38
CA ASP A 69 15.25 12.52 10.39
C ASP A 69 14.96 11.02 10.24
N MET A 70 13.69 10.63 10.06
CA MET A 70 13.19 9.24 10.01
C MET A 70 13.39 8.42 11.31
N ILE A 71 13.79 9.07 12.39
CA ILE A 71 14.02 8.47 13.71
C ILE A 71 12.98 9.00 14.71
N HIS A 72 12.82 10.33 14.74
CA HIS A 72 11.90 11.00 15.64
C HIS A 72 10.61 11.35 14.89
N TRP A 73 9.55 10.62 15.19
CA TRP A 73 8.26 10.76 14.52
C TRP A 73 7.26 11.53 15.38
N LYS A 74 6.52 12.42 14.74
CA LYS A 74 5.41 13.15 15.33
C LYS A 74 4.11 12.67 14.70
N ASP A 75 3.20 12.19 15.55
CA ASP A 75 1.86 11.77 15.10
C ASP A 75 1.05 12.97 14.59
N MET A 76 0.34 12.75 13.51
CA MET A 76 -0.53 13.70 12.83
C MET A 76 -1.98 13.21 12.86
N PRO A 77 -2.96 14.06 12.54
CA PRO A 77 -4.32 13.58 12.33
C PRO A 77 -4.41 12.48 11.27
N VAL A 78 -5.39 11.60 11.40
CA VAL A 78 -5.67 10.53 10.41
C VAL A 78 -5.81 11.15 9.02
N ALA A 79 -5.03 10.65 8.06
CA ALA A 79 -5.00 11.16 6.69
C ALA A 79 -6.21 10.72 5.87
N LEU A 80 -6.56 9.42 5.92
CA LEU A 80 -7.71 8.86 5.20
C LEU A 80 -8.65 8.15 6.15
N LYS A 81 -9.95 8.40 5.97
CA LYS A 81 -11.04 7.74 6.70
C LYS A 81 -11.93 7.01 5.70
N PRO A 82 -12.50 5.85 6.04
CA PRO A 82 -13.47 5.16 5.20
C PRO A 82 -14.85 5.84 5.32
N ASP A 83 -15.08 6.87 4.53
CA ASP A 83 -16.25 7.75 4.60
C ASP A 83 -16.98 7.91 3.25
N GLN A 84 -16.57 7.16 2.23
CA GLN A 84 -17.22 7.13 0.92
C GLN A 84 -17.88 5.77 0.67
N GLU A 85 -18.90 5.71 -0.19
CA GLU A 85 -19.61 4.46 -0.51
C GLU A 85 -18.67 3.34 -0.99
N TYR A 86 -17.59 3.70 -1.70
CA TYR A 86 -16.62 2.75 -2.24
C TYR A 86 -15.59 2.26 -1.21
N ASP A 87 -15.51 2.85 -0.01
CA ASP A 87 -14.59 2.43 1.06
C ASP A 87 -15.25 2.30 2.45
N CYS A 88 -16.54 2.56 2.58
CA CYS A 88 -17.25 2.51 3.86
C CYS A 88 -17.85 1.14 4.11
N HIS A 89 -17.06 0.22 4.69
CA HIS A 89 -17.55 -1.07 5.16
C HIS A 89 -16.81 -1.49 6.45
N PRO A 90 -17.47 -2.17 7.40
CA PRO A 90 -16.83 -2.62 8.65
C PRO A 90 -15.59 -3.48 8.43
N GLU A 91 -15.64 -4.39 7.47
CA GLU A 91 -14.53 -5.27 7.09
C GLU A 91 -13.76 -4.76 5.85
N GLY A 92 -13.75 -3.44 5.63
CA GLY A 92 -13.14 -2.78 4.49
C GLY A 92 -12.37 -1.53 4.91
N GLY A 93 -12.44 -0.50 4.07
CA GLY A 93 -11.83 0.79 4.35
C GLY A 93 -10.80 1.23 3.33
N CYS A 94 -9.93 2.12 3.77
CA CYS A 94 -8.78 2.60 3.00
C CYS A 94 -7.61 1.62 3.20
N PHE A 95 -7.47 0.63 2.31
CA PHE A 95 -6.38 -0.35 2.35
C PHE A 95 -5.05 0.24 1.87
N SER A 96 -4.00 -0.58 1.91
CA SER A 96 -2.63 -0.16 1.64
C SER A 96 -2.42 0.47 0.26
N GLY A 97 -1.32 1.19 0.15
CA GLY A 97 -0.95 1.90 -1.07
C GLY A 97 0.30 2.75 -0.90
N SER A 98 0.49 3.75 -1.76
CA SER A 98 1.72 4.53 -1.87
C SER A 98 1.47 6.03 -2.01
N ALA A 99 2.55 6.81 -2.01
CA ALA A 99 2.50 8.25 -2.22
C ALA A 99 3.52 8.69 -3.27
N VAL A 100 3.17 9.71 -4.05
CA VAL A 100 4.09 10.42 -4.95
C VAL A 100 3.81 11.92 -4.94
N GLU A 101 4.84 12.71 -5.22
CA GLU A 101 4.69 14.15 -5.44
C GLU A 101 4.64 14.45 -6.94
N LYS A 102 3.75 15.36 -7.35
CA LYS A 102 3.71 15.93 -8.70
C LYS A 102 3.31 17.39 -8.63
N ASP A 103 4.16 18.27 -9.17
CA ASP A 103 3.90 19.71 -9.32
C ASP A 103 3.49 20.41 -8.00
N GLY A 104 4.16 20.04 -6.88
CA GLY A 104 3.90 20.59 -5.56
C GLY A 104 2.65 20.04 -4.86
N VAL A 105 2.03 19.01 -5.41
CA VAL A 105 0.88 18.29 -4.82
C VAL A 105 1.30 16.88 -4.43
N LEU A 106 0.99 16.49 -3.20
CA LEU A 106 1.16 15.12 -2.72
C LEU A 106 -0.07 14.30 -3.10
N PHE A 107 0.15 13.18 -3.78
CA PHE A 107 -0.87 12.19 -4.16
C PHE A 107 -0.72 10.95 -3.29
N LEU A 108 -1.79 10.52 -2.64
CA LEU A 108 -1.89 9.23 -1.99
C LEU A 108 -2.72 8.30 -2.89
N PHE A 109 -2.16 7.16 -3.24
CA PHE A 109 -2.86 6.08 -3.94
C PHE A 109 -3.18 4.99 -2.94
N TYR A 110 -4.42 4.55 -2.88
CA TYR A 110 -4.86 3.54 -1.92
C TYR A 110 -5.90 2.63 -2.55
N THR A 111 -6.05 1.43 -1.99
CA THR A 111 -7.15 0.56 -2.35
C THR A 111 -8.36 0.87 -1.48
N ALA A 112 -9.44 1.25 -2.11
CA ALA A 112 -10.74 1.35 -1.46
C ALA A 112 -11.40 -0.03 -1.45
N THR A 113 -11.77 -0.51 -0.27
CA THR A 113 -12.41 -1.82 -0.08
C THR A 113 -13.79 -1.65 0.53
N THR A 114 -14.79 -2.17 -0.17
CA THR A 114 -16.18 -2.20 0.28
C THR A 114 -16.81 -3.57 -0.01
N GLN A 115 -18.02 -3.79 0.45
CA GLN A 115 -18.79 -4.99 0.16
C GLN A 115 -20.17 -4.60 -0.39
N ILE A 116 -20.52 -5.16 -1.53
CA ILE A 116 -21.82 -4.98 -2.18
C ILE A 116 -22.45 -6.37 -2.36
N ASP A 117 -23.65 -6.56 -1.83
CA ASP A 117 -24.37 -7.85 -1.89
C ASP A 117 -23.54 -9.06 -1.41
N GLY A 118 -22.71 -8.86 -0.39
CA GLY A 118 -21.85 -9.89 0.17
C GLY A 118 -20.58 -10.17 -0.64
N VAL A 119 -20.33 -9.42 -1.71
CA VAL A 119 -19.13 -9.52 -2.55
C VAL A 119 -18.18 -8.38 -2.22
N VAL A 120 -16.92 -8.71 -1.93
CA VAL A 120 -15.85 -7.72 -1.71
C VAL A 120 -15.47 -7.07 -3.04
N HIS A 121 -15.35 -5.76 -3.04
CA HIS A 121 -14.89 -4.95 -4.17
C HIS A 121 -13.65 -4.16 -3.75
N GLN A 122 -12.56 -4.31 -4.49
CA GLN A 122 -11.32 -3.58 -4.31
C GLN A 122 -11.03 -2.74 -5.55
N THR A 123 -10.93 -1.43 -5.35
CA THR A 123 -10.75 -0.43 -6.42
C THR A 123 -9.61 0.51 -6.06
N GLN A 124 -8.91 1.07 -7.05
CA GLN A 124 -7.80 1.98 -6.76
C GLN A 124 -8.28 3.42 -6.76
N CYS A 125 -7.93 4.15 -5.72
CA CYS A 125 -8.40 5.51 -5.45
C CYS A 125 -7.24 6.47 -5.18
N ILE A 126 -7.53 7.78 -5.28
CA ILE A 126 -6.59 8.87 -5.04
C ILE A 126 -7.14 9.81 -3.96
N ALA A 127 -6.23 10.28 -3.10
CA ALA A 127 -6.43 11.49 -2.32
C ALA A 127 -5.24 12.42 -2.54
N THR A 128 -5.46 13.74 -2.43
CA THR A 128 -4.43 14.75 -2.68
C THR A 128 -4.27 15.72 -1.52
N SER A 129 -3.07 16.27 -1.38
CA SER A 129 -2.78 17.31 -0.41
C SER A 129 -1.80 18.34 -1.00
N LYS A 130 -2.05 19.62 -0.71
CA LYS A 130 -1.12 20.72 -1.03
C LYS A 130 -0.23 21.10 0.13
N ASP A 131 -0.60 20.74 1.34
CA ASP A 131 0.12 21.11 2.57
C ASP A 131 0.81 19.90 3.23
N GLY A 132 0.48 18.67 2.82
CA GLY A 132 0.95 17.43 3.44
C GLY A 132 0.21 17.07 4.72
N MET A 133 -0.80 17.84 5.13
CA MET A 133 -1.51 17.67 6.40
C MET A 133 -3.00 17.42 6.23
N THR A 134 -3.60 18.06 5.24
CA THR A 134 -5.02 17.90 4.90
C THR A 134 -5.15 17.17 3.58
N PHE A 135 -5.91 16.08 3.56
CA PHE A 135 -6.08 15.22 2.40
C PHE A 135 -7.52 15.22 1.92
N GLU A 136 -7.69 15.41 0.62
CA GLU A 136 -8.99 15.41 -0.05
C GLU A 136 -9.06 14.25 -1.04
N LYS A 137 -10.07 13.39 -0.89
CA LYS A 137 -10.34 12.31 -1.84
C LYS A 137 -10.75 12.87 -3.19
N TYR A 138 -10.23 12.28 -4.27
CA TYR A 138 -10.57 12.72 -5.63
C TYR A 138 -12.06 12.51 -5.91
N PRO A 139 -12.78 13.55 -6.40
CA PRO A 139 -14.25 13.46 -6.56
C PRO A 139 -14.71 12.40 -7.56
N ASN A 140 -13.83 12.02 -8.50
CA ASN A 140 -14.15 11.02 -9.52
C ASN A 140 -13.52 9.65 -9.21
N ASN A 141 -13.19 9.37 -7.95
CA ASN A 141 -12.79 8.02 -7.53
C ASN A 141 -13.89 6.99 -7.82
N PRO A 142 -13.52 5.71 -8.06
CA PRO A 142 -12.18 5.17 -8.23
C PRO A 142 -11.54 5.50 -9.59
N VAL A 143 -10.19 5.60 -9.63
CA VAL A 143 -9.42 5.79 -10.87
C VAL A 143 -9.17 4.48 -11.61
N ILE A 144 -9.16 3.34 -10.89
CA ILE A 144 -9.24 1.99 -11.47
C ILE A 144 -10.43 1.29 -10.78
N LYS A 145 -11.49 1.08 -11.54
CA LYS A 145 -12.78 0.61 -11.01
C LYS A 145 -12.87 -0.90 -10.85
N GLU A 146 -12.14 -1.64 -11.67
CA GLU A 146 -12.23 -3.08 -11.76
C GLU A 146 -10.83 -3.69 -11.99
N PRO A 147 -10.57 -4.91 -11.52
CA PRO A 147 -9.36 -5.64 -11.86
C PRO A 147 -9.35 -5.98 -13.37
N PRO A 148 -8.20 -6.40 -13.93
CA PRO A 148 -8.14 -6.86 -15.29
C PRO A 148 -9.06 -8.05 -15.54
N GLN A 149 -9.50 -8.23 -16.78
CA GLN A 149 -10.39 -9.32 -17.16
C GLN A 149 -9.80 -10.68 -16.76
N GLY A 150 -10.61 -11.50 -16.09
CA GLY A 150 -10.24 -12.84 -15.61
C GLY A 150 -9.63 -12.87 -14.20
N PHE A 151 -9.42 -11.71 -13.59
CA PHE A 151 -8.99 -11.64 -12.20
C PHE A 151 -10.20 -11.70 -11.25
N SER A 152 -9.94 -12.08 -10.00
CA SER A 152 -10.89 -11.94 -8.90
C SER A 152 -10.95 -10.49 -8.40
N ASN A 153 -11.83 -10.23 -7.44
CA ASN A 153 -11.90 -8.92 -6.76
C ASN A 153 -10.76 -8.70 -5.72
N ASP A 154 -9.88 -9.67 -5.52
CA ASP A 154 -8.63 -9.48 -4.78
C ASP A 154 -7.65 -8.71 -5.65
N PHE A 155 -7.67 -7.37 -5.50
CA PHE A 155 -6.94 -6.43 -6.37
C PHE A 155 -6.56 -5.18 -5.58
N ARG A 156 -5.34 -5.11 -5.02
CA ARG A 156 -4.96 -4.13 -4.00
C ARG A 156 -3.51 -3.71 -3.98
N ASP A 157 -3.22 -2.71 -3.14
CA ASP A 157 -1.91 -2.23 -2.76
C ASP A 157 -1.15 -1.53 -3.91
N PRO A 158 -1.68 -0.41 -4.45
CA PRO A 158 -1.07 0.28 -5.57
C PRO A 158 0.24 0.96 -5.17
N LYS A 159 1.33 0.65 -5.88
CA LYS A 159 2.61 1.38 -5.79
C LYS A 159 2.85 2.16 -7.07
N VAL A 160 2.93 3.47 -6.94
CA VAL A 160 3.14 4.40 -8.06
C VAL A 160 4.58 4.88 -8.09
N PHE A 161 5.17 4.95 -9.28
CA PHE A 161 6.50 5.50 -9.53
C PHE A 161 6.58 6.17 -10.90
N LYS A 162 7.61 7.00 -11.11
CA LYS A 162 7.84 7.69 -12.39
C LYS A 162 9.05 7.10 -13.10
N HIS A 163 8.91 6.83 -14.39
CA HIS A 163 10.03 6.39 -15.24
C HIS A 163 9.90 6.99 -16.64
N ASN A 164 10.99 7.55 -17.20
CA ASN A 164 11.05 8.14 -18.54
C ASN A 164 9.89 9.09 -18.87
N GLY A 165 9.51 9.94 -17.91
CA GLY A 165 8.46 10.95 -18.07
C GLY A 165 7.02 10.45 -17.90
N LYS A 166 6.81 9.15 -17.81
CA LYS A 166 5.51 8.52 -17.56
C LYS A 166 5.37 8.05 -16.12
N TRP A 167 4.14 7.88 -15.68
CA TRP A 167 3.80 7.28 -14.41
C TRP A 167 3.43 5.81 -14.60
N TYR A 168 3.90 4.98 -13.70
CA TYR A 168 3.59 3.56 -13.66
C TYR A 168 3.01 3.21 -12.28
N MET A 169 2.15 2.21 -12.26
CA MET A 169 1.58 1.66 -11.02
C MET A 169 1.66 0.14 -11.09
N VAL A 170 2.24 -0.48 -10.07
CA VAL A 170 2.06 -1.90 -9.85
C VAL A 170 0.98 -2.11 -8.81
N VAL A 171 0.13 -3.13 -9.04
CA VAL A 171 -0.99 -3.49 -8.16
C VAL A 171 -1.00 -5.01 -7.99
N GLY A 172 -1.17 -5.48 -6.77
CA GLY A 172 -1.38 -6.89 -6.49
C GLY A 172 -2.72 -7.38 -7.02
N GLY A 173 -2.75 -8.58 -7.54
CA GLY A 173 -3.96 -9.21 -8.07
C GLY A 173 -3.93 -10.72 -7.92
N CYS A 174 -5.08 -11.34 -8.17
CA CYS A 174 -5.27 -12.78 -8.06
C CYS A 174 -6.20 -13.30 -9.15
N ILE A 175 -5.87 -14.45 -9.72
CA ILE A 175 -6.79 -15.27 -10.51
C ILE A 175 -7.28 -16.40 -9.60
N GLY A 176 -8.59 -16.58 -9.45
CA GLY A 176 -9.17 -17.49 -8.46
C GLY A 176 -9.31 -16.83 -7.08
N SER A 177 -9.24 -17.58 -5.99
CA SER A 177 -9.42 -17.11 -4.62
C SER A 177 -8.09 -16.83 -3.93
N ALA A 178 -7.89 -15.62 -3.44
CA ALA A 178 -6.68 -15.26 -2.68
C ALA A 178 -6.47 -16.14 -1.44
N THR A 179 -7.55 -16.59 -0.81
CA THR A 179 -7.50 -17.40 0.42
C THR A 179 -7.30 -18.90 0.19
N PHE A 180 -7.63 -19.42 -1.00
CA PHE A 180 -7.65 -20.87 -1.23
C PHE A 180 -6.76 -21.35 -2.36
N ASP A 181 -7.16 -21.12 -3.61
CA ASP A 181 -6.58 -21.72 -4.81
C ASP A 181 -6.13 -20.68 -5.84
N GLY A 182 -5.94 -19.45 -5.38
CA GLY A 182 -5.56 -18.34 -6.25
C GLY A 182 -4.17 -18.49 -6.84
N ASP A 183 -3.96 -17.74 -7.89
CA ASP A 183 -2.68 -17.60 -8.56
C ASP A 183 -2.31 -16.11 -8.63
N GLY A 184 -1.38 -15.71 -7.76
CA GLY A 184 -1.02 -14.31 -7.52
C GLY A 184 -0.37 -13.66 -8.74
N ARG A 185 -0.69 -12.39 -8.96
CA ARG A 185 -0.16 -11.54 -10.05
C ARG A 185 0.26 -10.19 -9.54
N ILE A 186 1.25 -9.59 -10.18
CA ILE A 186 1.53 -8.16 -10.06
C ILE A 186 1.23 -7.52 -11.41
N CYS A 187 0.17 -6.71 -11.43
CA CYS A 187 -0.29 -5.98 -12.61
C CYS A 187 0.52 -4.69 -12.81
N LEU A 188 0.79 -4.29 -14.05
CA LEU A 188 1.38 -3.00 -14.42
C LEU A 188 0.37 -2.13 -15.14
N TYR A 189 0.26 -0.89 -14.70
CA TYR A 189 -0.49 0.18 -15.35
C TYR A 189 0.43 1.33 -15.72
N GLU A 190 0.04 2.10 -16.75
CA GLU A 190 0.73 3.29 -17.24
C GLU A 190 -0.23 4.48 -17.27
N SER A 191 0.25 5.68 -16.92
CA SER A 191 -0.50 6.94 -16.95
C SER A 191 0.39 8.11 -17.33
N ASP A 192 -0.18 9.10 -18.01
CA ASP A 192 0.48 10.38 -18.29
C ASP A 192 0.16 11.44 -17.22
N ASP A 193 -0.94 11.27 -16.46
CA ASP A 193 -1.51 12.33 -15.62
C ASP A 193 -1.78 11.94 -14.16
N LEU A 194 -1.64 10.66 -13.77
CA LEU A 194 -1.98 10.05 -12.48
C LEU A 194 -3.47 9.73 -12.29
N TYR A 195 -4.34 10.16 -13.19
CA TYR A 195 -5.78 9.95 -13.08
C TYR A 195 -6.31 8.89 -14.04
N ASN A 196 -5.74 8.83 -15.25
CA ASN A 196 -6.16 7.91 -16.30
C ASN A 196 -5.12 6.79 -16.44
N TRP A 197 -5.49 5.56 -16.10
CA TRP A 197 -4.61 4.40 -16.04
C TRP A 197 -4.94 3.38 -17.12
N LYS A 198 -3.91 2.93 -17.83
CA LYS A 198 -4.00 1.89 -18.85
C LYS A 198 -3.28 0.63 -18.37
N TYR A 199 -3.99 -0.49 -18.31
CA TYR A 199 -3.38 -1.80 -18.05
C TYR A 199 -2.41 -2.18 -19.17
N LYS A 200 -1.20 -2.61 -18.80
CA LYS A 200 -0.13 -3.02 -19.71
C LYS A 200 0.07 -4.54 -19.75
N GLY A 201 -0.14 -5.22 -18.63
CA GLY A 201 0.13 -6.64 -18.45
C GLY A 201 0.55 -6.97 -17.03
N ASN A 202 1.14 -8.15 -16.84
CA ASN A 202 1.67 -8.57 -15.55
C ASN A 202 3.21 -8.53 -15.57
N VAL A 203 3.82 -8.00 -14.51
CA VAL A 203 5.28 -8.03 -14.31
C VAL A 203 5.73 -9.26 -13.54
N LEU A 204 4.86 -9.85 -12.72
CA LEU A 204 5.14 -11.09 -12.00
C LEU A 204 3.90 -11.97 -11.96
N GLU A 205 4.13 -13.26 -12.13
CA GLU A 205 3.10 -14.30 -12.06
C GLU A 205 3.57 -15.43 -11.14
N SER A 206 2.71 -15.84 -10.21
CA SER A 206 3.00 -16.94 -9.29
C SER A 206 3.15 -18.27 -9.99
N ASN A 207 2.27 -18.55 -10.94
CA ASN A 207 2.18 -19.87 -11.61
C ASN A 207 2.12 -21.03 -10.58
N GLY A 208 1.36 -20.82 -9.49
CA GLY A 208 1.17 -21.76 -8.40
C GLY A 208 2.40 -21.98 -7.49
N LYS A 209 3.46 -21.17 -7.60
CA LYS A 209 4.73 -21.39 -6.88
C LYS A 209 5.04 -20.33 -5.81
N LEU A 210 4.53 -19.12 -5.97
CA LEU A 210 4.91 -18.00 -5.11
C LEU A 210 3.80 -17.58 -4.13
N GLY A 211 2.60 -18.11 -4.28
CA GLY A 211 1.45 -17.77 -3.43
C GLY A 211 0.20 -17.42 -4.23
N THR A 212 -0.89 -17.24 -3.51
CA THR A 212 -2.23 -17.08 -4.10
C THR A 212 -2.58 -15.64 -4.44
N MET A 213 -1.98 -14.68 -3.74
CA MET A 213 -2.16 -13.24 -3.94
C MET A 213 -0.82 -12.54 -3.69
N MET A 214 -0.46 -11.57 -4.52
CA MET A 214 0.76 -10.77 -4.36
C MET A 214 0.42 -9.46 -3.65
N GLU A 215 0.48 -9.44 -2.32
CA GLU A 215 0.21 -8.22 -1.54
C GLU A 215 1.41 -7.29 -1.51
N CYS A 216 1.14 -6.00 -1.30
CA CYS A 216 2.11 -4.92 -1.14
C CYS A 216 3.23 -4.97 -2.19
N PRO A 217 2.91 -5.02 -3.50
CA PRO A 217 3.94 -5.00 -4.52
C PRO A 217 4.67 -3.65 -4.50
N ASP A 218 5.98 -3.71 -4.74
CA ASP A 218 6.81 -2.52 -4.93
C ASP A 218 7.70 -2.72 -6.15
N MET A 219 8.02 -1.65 -6.85
CA MET A 219 8.88 -1.70 -8.03
C MET A 219 9.71 -0.44 -8.14
N PHE A 220 11.04 -0.59 -8.22
CA PHE A 220 11.98 0.51 -8.27
C PHE A 220 13.27 0.15 -9.01
N GLU A 221 13.97 1.15 -9.51
CA GLU A 221 15.28 0.98 -10.14
C GLU A 221 16.39 1.09 -9.09
N LEU A 222 17.35 0.14 -9.15
CA LEU A 222 18.54 0.16 -8.31
C LEU A 222 19.75 -0.29 -9.14
N ASN A 223 20.74 0.58 -9.28
CA ASN A 223 22.00 0.31 -10.00
C ASN A 223 21.78 -0.24 -11.43
N GLY A 224 20.82 0.31 -12.16
CA GLY A 224 20.53 -0.09 -13.55
C GLY A 224 19.76 -1.41 -13.67
N LYS A 225 19.24 -1.94 -12.56
CA LYS A 225 18.33 -3.09 -12.51
C LYS A 225 16.99 -2.68 -11.93
N TRP A 226 15.95 -3.36 -12.34
CA TRP A 226 14.63 -3.23 -11.74
C TRP A 226 14.47 -4.26 -10.63
N VAL A 227 14.02 -3.79 -9.49
CA VAL A 227 13.69 -4.63 -8.35
C VAL A 227 12.17 -4.63 -8.19
N VAL A 228 11.60 -5.82 -8.08
CA VAL A 228 10.20 -6.03 -7.72
C VAL A 228 10.17 -6.75 -6.39
N THR A 229 9.41 -6.23 -5.43
CA THR A 229 9.17 -6.91 -4.15
C THR A 229 7.68 -7.11 -3.93
N CYS A 230 7.32 -8.12 -3.16
CA CYS A 230 5.94 -8.37 -2.74
C CYS A 230 5.90 -9.27 -1.51
N SER A 231 4.74 -9.33 -0.89
CA SER A 231 4.44 -10.21 0.26
C SER A 231 3.31 -11.17 -0.14
N PRO A 232 3.63 -12.35 -0.68
CA PRO A 232 2.62 -13.28 -1.17
C PRO A 232 1.83 -13.92 -0.03
N MET A 233 0.51 -13.95 -0.15
CA MET A 233 -0.34 -14.79 0.69
C MET A 233 -0.12 -16.28 0.37
N ASN A 234 -0.21 -17.13 1.38
CA ASN A 234 -0.06 -18.59 1.25
C ASN A 234 1.24 -19.01 0.54
N HIS A 235 2.32 -18.24 0.76
CA HIS A 235 3.65 -18.67 0.28
C HIS A 235 4.08 -19.96 0.98
N PRO A 236 4.73 -20.91 0.27
CA PRO A 236 5.16 -22.18 0.87
C PRO A 236 6.04 -22.04 2.12
N ASP A 237 6.84 -20.99 2.22
CA ASP A 237 7.75 -20.71 3.35
C ASP A 237 7.14 -19.71 4.37
N TYR A 238 5.81 -19.66 4.51
CA TYR A 238 5.06 -18.78 5.41
C TYR A 238 5.11 -17.27 5.01
N ASN A 239 4.93 -16.39 5.99
CA ASN A 239 4.85 -14.94 5.80
C ASN A 239 6.20 -14.35 5.37
N LYS A 240 6.52 -14.48 4.11
CA LYS A 240 7.76 -13.97 3.53
C LYS A 240 7.49 -12.86 2.53
N SER A 241 8.38 -11.87 2.55
CA SER A 241 8.47 -10.93 1.45
C SER A 241 9.55 -11.39 0.47
N LEU A 242 9.21 -11.38 -0.79
CA LEU A 242 10.09 -11.78 -1.88
C LEU A 242 10.73 -10.56 -2.54
N TYR A 243 11.91 -10.75 -3.11
CA TYR A 243 12.49 -9.83 -4.08
C TYR A 243 12.81 -10.54 -5.38
N CYS A 244 12.61 -9.84 -6.49
CA CYS A 244 13.09 -10.20 -7.81
C CYS A 244 13.97 -9.08 -8.34
N VAL A 245 15.12 -9.41 -8.93
CA VAL A 245 16.01 -8.45 -9.57
C VAL A 245 16.13 -8.83 -11.04
N GLY A 246 16.04 -7.86 -11.95
CA GLY A 246 16.07 -8.14 -13.37
C GLY A 246 16.07 -6.90 -14.24
N THR A 247 15.60 -7.07 -15.47
CA THR A 247 15.43 -5.99 -16.45
C THR A 247 13.97 -5.86 -16.85
N MET A 248 13.54 -4.62 -17.12
CA MET A 248 12.15 -4.31 -17.49
C MET A 248 12.08 -3.65 -18.86
N ASP A 249 11.32 -4.24 -19.75
CA ASP A 249 10.83 -3.63 -20.99
C ASP A 249 9.41 -3.08 -20.76
N PHE A 250 9.30 -1.78 -20.52
CA PHE A 250 8.02 -1.11 -20.25
C PHE A 250 7.12 -1.01 -21.48
N GLU A 251 7.69 -1.04 -22.69
CA GLU A 251 6.89 -0.98 -23.91
C GLU A 251 6.08 -2.27 -24.09
N ASN A 252 6.73 -3.41 -23.95
CA ASN A 252 6.12 -4.72 -24.12
C ASN A 252 5.61 -5.35 -22.81
N CYS A 253 5.82 -4.69 -21.66
CA CYS A 253 5.50 -5.21 -20.33
C CYS A 253 6.19 -6.56 -20.04
N ILE A 254 7.49 -6.64 -20.30
CA ILE A 254 8.28 -7.86 -20.08
C ILE A 254 9.31 -7.62 -18.97
N TYR A 255 9.11 -8.28 -17.84
CA TYR A 255 10.09 -8.31 -16.76
C TYR A 255 10.89 -9.62 -16.79
N THR A 256 12.19 -9.51 -17.08
CA THR A 256 13.09 -10.66 -17.12
C THR A 256 13.81 -10.80 -15.79
N ILE A 257 13.44 -11.81 -15.00
CA ILE A 257 14.01 -12.07 -13.69
C ILE A 257 15.40 -12.71 -13.85
N GLU A 258 16.42 -12.12 -13.24
CA GLU A 258 17.79 -12.64 -13.17
C GLU A 258 18.06 -13.31 -11.82
N LYS A 259 17.43 -12.80 -10.75
CA LYS A 259 17.57 -13.33 -9.40
C LYS A 259 16.29 -13.14 -8.61
N MET A 260 15.95 -14.14 -7.77
CA MET A 260 14.83 -14.10 -6.85
C MET A 260 15.25 -14.68 -5.51
N GLY A 261 14.66 -14.20 -4.42
CA GLY A 261 14.86 -14.75 -3.07
C GLY A 261 13.95 -14.10 -2.04
N ASN A 262 14.08 -14.56 -0.80
CA ASN A 262 13.41 -13.96 0.35
C ASN A 262 14.17 -12.71 0.82
N MET A 263 13.45 -11.67 1.21
CA MET A 263 14.03 -10.43 1.72
C MET A 263 14.58 -10.59 3.14
N ASP A 264 14.01 -11.51 3.91
CA ASP A 264 14.39 -11.78 5.29
C ASP A 264 14.41 -13.28 5.59
N VAL A 265 15.18 -13.68 6.60
CA VAL A 265 15.29 -15.06 7.07
C VAL A 265 14.58 -15.32 8.39
N GLY A 266 14.01 -14.28 9.02
CA GLY A 266 13.18 -14.37 10.22
C GLY A 266 11.81 -15.01 9.94
N PHE A 267 10.96 -15.07 10.98
CA PHE A 267 9.62 -15.65 10.85
C PHE A 267 8.63 -14.71 10.17
N ASP A 268 8.64 -13.44 10.54
CA ASP A 268 7.64 -12.46 10.16
C ASP A 268 8.31 -11.19 9.63
N TYR A 269 8.44 -11.11 8.30
CA TYR A 269 8.81 -9.90 7.59
C TYR A 269 7.84 -9.73 6.44
N TYR A 270 6.93 -8.76 6.54
CA TYR A 270 5.80 -8.62 5.65
C TYR A 270 5.55 -7.16 5.29
N ALA A 271 5.01 -6.90 4.08
CA ALA A 271 4.59 -5.60 3.56
C ALA A 271 5.68 -4.49 3.59
N PRO A 272 6.95 -4.77 3.23
CA PRO A 272 7.95 -3.71 3.13
C PRO A 272 7.62 -2.76 1.98
N GLN A 273 7.96 -1.48 2.15
CA GLN A 273 7.85 -0.49 1.08
C GLN A 273 9.15 0.29 0.91
N SER A 274 9.49 0.60 -0.34
CA SER A 274 10.56 1.52 -0.70
C SER A 274 10.03 2.94 -0.91
N PHE A 275 10.91 3.93 -0.84
CA PHE A 275 10.66 5.27 -1.32
C PHE A 275 11.94 5.89 -1.85
N THR A 276 11.80 6.94 -2.66
CA THR A 276 12.91 7.77 -3.13
C THR A 276 12.82 9.14 -2.46
N ALA A 277 13.93 9.61 -1.86
CA ALA A 277 14.04 10.92 -1.23
C ALA A 277 14.75 11.91 -2.16
#